data_79b48eea52634f0864b34d10c5a9360f
#
_entry.id   79b48eea52634f0864b34d10c5a9360f
#
_cell.length_a   1.000
_cell.length_b   1.000
_cell.length_c   1.000
_cell.angle_alpha   90.00
_cell.angle_beta   90.00
_cell.angle_gamma   90.00
#
_symmetry.space_group_name_H-M   'P 1'
#
loop_
_entity.id
_entity.type
_entity.pdbx_description
1 polymer ?
#
loop_
_entity_poly.entity_id
_entity_poly.type
_entity_poly.pdbx_seq_one_letter_code
_entity_poly.pdbx_strand_id
1 'polypeptide(L)'
;MSSLSSSLFSFKGQCVESCSIEEMSQGVLVRCRRDRRYKVKEPISGTSCTVDHYVKRRLQDLPVSGRPCTIEVELAKTRDKEGRRLIEETEYVAKGGRYTARFCKFISGLCRHMSIHAVSQHLGIRWETVKNIDREYLRSSLPALDPEKLNNLVHIGVDEVARAKRHDYMTVVYDLVSGHLIWVEHGRKAEVLISFFEQLSEETKSGIKAVSMDMGQSYQSAVRKMLPNADIVFDRFHVMQNYCILIKKREQKLLEMALTTKKKC
;
A
#
# COMPACT_ATOMS: atom_id res chain seq x y z
N MET A 1 -36.08 3.34 -17.59
CA MET A 1 -34.96 3.68 -16.67
C MET A 1 -34.08 4.72 -17.31
N SER A 2 -33.68 5.75 -16.58
CA SER A 2 -32.89 6.85 -17.12
C SER A 2 -31.50 6.38 -17.57
N SER A 3 -30.98 6.93 -18.67
CA SER A 3 -29.64 6.65 -19.19
C SER A 3 -28.52 6.88 -18.15
N LEU A 4 -28.76 7.74 -17.15
CA LEU A 4 -27.85 8.07 -16.06
C LEU A 4 -27.54 6.88 -15.13
N SER A 5 -28.54 6.07 -14.73
CA SER A 5 -28.28 4.92 -13.85
C SER A 5 -27.45 3.84 -14.55
N SER A 6 -27.67 3.65 -15.85
CA SER A 6 -26.90 2.68 -16.66
C SER A 6 -25.44 3.13 -16.83
N SER A 7 -25.16 4.42 -16.90
CA SER A 7 -23.78 4.96 -17.03
C SER A 7 -23.02 4.91 -15.71
N LEU A 8 -23.66 5.23 -14.58
CA LEU A 8 -23.02 5.23 -13.25
C LEU A 8 -22.68 3.82 -12.74
N PHE A 9 -23.50 2.82 -13.12
CA PHE A 9 -23.36 1.43 -12.68
C PHE A 9 -23.05 0.50 -13.85
N SER A 10 -22.21 0.96 -14.77
CA SER A 10 -21.79 0.17 -15.94
C SER A 10 -20.77 -0.89 -15.50
N PHE A 11 -21.22 -2.13 -15.35
CA PHE A 11 -20.36 -3.29 -15.12
C PHE A 11 -20.43 -4.20 -16.34
N LYS A 12 -19.28 -4.56 -16.88
CA LYS A 12 -19.19 -5.42 -18.08
C LYS A 12 -19.94 -6.73 -17.87
N GLY A 13 -20.90 -7.01 -18.72
CA GLY A 13 -21.73 -8.20 -18.65
C GLY A 13 -22.88 -8.13 -17.63
N GLN A 14 -23.22 -6.94 -17.13
CA GLN A 14 -24.37 -6.69 -16.26
C GLN A 14 -25.27 -5.61 -16.84
N CYS A 15 -26.57 -5.73 -16.65
CA CYS A 15 -27.57 -4.74 -16.96
C CYS A 15 -28.27 -4.29 -15.69
N VAL A 16 -28.37 -2.99 -15.44
CA VAL A 16 -29.09 -2.44 -14.28
C VAL A 16 -30.58 -2.68 -14.46
N GLU A 17 -31.22 -3.36 -13.52
CA GLU A 17 -32.67 -3.62 -13.48
C GLU A 17 -33.40 -2.58 -12.62
N SER A 18 -32.87 -2.28 -11.43
CA SER A 18 -33.47 -1.33 -10.50
C SER A 18 -32.43 -0.62 -9.65
N CYS A 19 -32.77 0.59 -9.21
CA CYS A 19 -32.06 1.35 -8.22
C CYS A 19 -33.09 1.86 -7.20
N SER A 20 -32.90 1.55 -5.93
CA SER A 20 -33.80 1.90 -4.84
C SER A 20 -33.04 2.26 -3.57
N ILE A 21 -33.69 2.97 -2.67
CA ILE A 21 -33.17 3.21 -1.32
C ILE A 21 -33.71 2.08 -0.43
N GLU A 22 -32.84 1.39 0.28
CA GLU A 22 -33.21 0.38 1.27
C GLU A 22 -33.70 1.07 2.55
N GLU A 23 -34.93 0.79 2.97
CA GLU A 23 -35.56 1.47 4.12
C GLU A 23 -34.78 1.31 5.43
N MET A 24 -34.25 0.13 5.71
CA MET A 24 -33.56 -0.15 6.97
C MET A 24 -32.14 0.43 7.01
N SER A 25 -31.38 0.32 5.94
CA SER A 25 -29.99 0.79 5.88
C SER A 25 -29.85 2.23 5.40
N GLN A 26 -30.93 2.82 4.88
CA GLN A 26 -30.90 4.11 4.15
C GLN A 26 -29.85 4.14 3.03
N GLY A 27 -29.37 2.97 2.64
CA GLY A 27 -28.38 2.78 1.60
C GLY A 27 -29.02 2.68 0.21
N VAL A 28 -28.22 2.89 -0.82
CA VAL A 28 -28.61 2.69 -2.21
C VAL A 28 -28.42 1.22 -2.57
N LEU A 29 -29.46 0.56 -3.05
CA LEU A 29 -29.40 -0.80 -3.58
C LEU A 29 -29.62 -0.76 -5.10
N VAL A 30 -28.60 -1.22 -5.83
CA VAL A 30 -28.64 -1.37 -7.29
C VAL A 30 -28.71 -2.85 -7.61
N ARG A 31 -29.78 -3.27 -8.28
CA ARG A 31 -29.92 -4.65 -8.75
C ARG A 31 -29.52 -4.73 -10.21
N CYS A 32 -28.61 -5.64 -10.51
CA CYS A 32 -28.12 -5.91 -11.84
C CYS A 32 -28.40 -7.36 -12.21
N ARG A 33 -28.82 -7.56 -13.46
CA ARG A 33 -28.98 -8.86 -14.06
C ARG A 33 -27.84 -9.13 -15.03
N ARG A 34 -27.41 -10.37 -15.10
CA ARG A 34 -26.42 -10.82 -16.09
C ARG A 34 -26.90 -10.58 -17.52
N ASP A 35 -26.08 -9.90 -18.30
CA ASP A 35 -26.35 -9.80 -19.76
C ASP A 35 -25.91 -11.11 -20.43
N ARG A 36 -26.89 -11.87 -20.91
CA ARG A 36 -26.70 -13.19 -21.50
C ARG A 36 -25.98 -13.17 -22.86
N ARG A 37 -25.78 -12.01 -23.45
CA ARG A 37 -24.97 -11.85 -24.67
C ARG A 37 -23.48 -11.99 -24.41
N TYR A 38 -23.01 -11.76 -23.18
CA TYR A 38 -21.63 -11.96 -22.81
C TYR A 38 -21.36 -13.42 -22.48
N LYS A 39 -20.46 -14.05 -23.24
CA LYS A 39 -20.02 -15.42 -22.99
C LYS A 39 -19.26 -15.51 -21.68
N VAL A 40 -19.58 -16.53 -20.92
CA VAL A 40 -18.87 -16.84 -19.67
C VAL A 40 -17.57 -17.57 -19.99
N LYS A 41 -16.49 -17.18 -19.32
CA LYS A 41 -15.18 -17.83 -19.43
C LYS A 41 -14.86 -18.56 -18.13
N GLU A 42 -14.25 -19.71 -18.26
CA GLU A 42 -13.74 -20.46 -17.12
C GLU A 42 -12.59 -19.67 -16.45
N PRO A 43 -12.60 -19.49 -15.11
CA PRO A 43 -11.60 -18.66 -14.41
C PRO A 43 -10.17 -19.14 -14.57
N ILE A 44 -9.93 -20.44 -14.70
CA ILE A 44 -8.58 -21.03 -14.76
C ILE A 44 -8.03 -21.03 -16.19
N SER A 45 -8.82 -21.53 -17.15
CA SER A 45 -8.36 -21.72 -18.53
C SER A 45 -8.67 -20.54 -19.45
N GLY A 46 -9.58 -19.64 -19.05
CA GLY A 46 -10.06 -18.55 -19.88
C GLY A 46 -10.92 -18.99 -21.08
N THR A 47 -11.19 -20.28 -21.23
CA THR A 47 -11.97 -20.86 -22.34
C THR A 47 -13.46 -20.66 -22.10
N SER A 48 -14.26 -20.69 -23.18
CA SER A 48 -15.71 -20.65 -23.08
C SER A 48 -16.21 -21.93 -22.39
N CYS A 49 -17.08 -21.77 -21.40
CA CYS A 49 -17.59 -22.90 -20.60
C CYS A 49 -19.11 -22.88 -20.50
N THR A 50 -19.68 -24.02 -20.10
CA THR A 50 -21.12 -24.17 -19.86
C THR A 50 -21.48 -23.62 -18.48
N VAL A 51 -22.55 -22.85 -18.42
CA VAL A 51 -23.08 -22.32 -17.18
C VAL A 51 -24.00 -23.37 -16.53
N ASP A 52 -23.67 -23.71 -15.27
CA ASP A 52 -24.50 -24.61 -14.45
C ASP A 52 -25.73 -23.86 -13.94
N HIS A 53 -25.54 -22.75 -13.25
CA HIS A 53 -26.61 -21.86 -12.79
C HIS A 53 -26.03 -20.46 -12.46
N TYR A 54 -26.93 -19.53 -12.11
CA TYR A 54 -26.55 -18.17 -11.72
C TYR A 54 -26.78 -17.97 -10.23
N VAL A 55 -25.86 -17.24 -9.60
CA VAL A 55 -25.92 -16.90 -8.18
C VAL A 55 -25.92 -15.38 -8.01
N LYS A 56 -26.77 -14.89 -7.12
CA LYS A 56 -26.77 -13.49 -6.74
C LYS A 56 -25.73 -13.21 -5.69
N ARG A 57 -24.98 -12.13 -5.86
CA ARG A 57 -24.02 -11.61 -4.87
C ARG A 57 -24.26 -10.14 -4.60
N ARG A 58 -24.16 -9.76 -3.34
CA ARG A 58 -24.16 -8.36 -2.90
C ARG A 58 -22.74 -7.90 -2.70
N LEU A 59 -22.38 -6.79 -3.35
CA LEU A 59 -21.09 -6.15 -3.32
C LEU A 59 -21.26 -4.74 -2.77
N GLN A 60 -20.43 -4.35 -1.83
CA GLN A 60 -20.37 -2.95 -1.42
C GLN A 60 -19.59 -2.15 -2.47
N ASP A 61 -20.12 -1.00 -2.85
CA ASP A 61 -19.58 -0.11 -3.87
C ASP A 61 -19.36 1.30 -3.33
N LEU A 62 -18.88 2.21 -4.17
CA LEU A 62 -18.71 3.61 -3.87
C LEU A 62 -19.99 4.23 -3.29
N PRO A 63 -19.91 5.03 -2.23
CA PRO A 63 -21.06 5.74 -1.71
C PRO A 63 -21.70 6.64 -2.76
N VAL A 64 -23.02 6.70 -2.77
CA VAL A 64 -23.79 7.57 -3.68
C VAL A 64 -24.50 8.63 -2.86
N SER A 65 -24.23 9.90 -3.13
CA SER A 65 -24.82 11.03 -2.39
C SER A 65 -24.69 10.89 -0.86
N GLY A 66 -23.53 10.48 -0.39
CA GLY A 66 -23.22 10.28 1.05
C GLY A 66 -23.86 9.01 1.65
N ARG A 67 -24.54 8.19 0.88
CA ARG A 67 -25.18 6.94 1.33
C ARG A 67 -24.35 5.73 0.93
N PRO A 68 -24.23 4.68 1.79
CA PRO A 68 -23.63 3.42 1.39
C PRO A 68 -24.35 2.84 0.17
N CYS A 69 -23.58 2.28 -0.76
CA CYS A 69 -24.14 1.66 -1.96
C CYS A 69 -23.85 0.17 -1.98
N THR A 70 -24.87 -0.63 -2.18
CA THR A 70 -24.78 -2.07 -2.38
C THR A 70 -25.24 -2.40 -3.79
N ILE A 71 -24.46 -3.22 -4.49
CA ILE A 71 -24.82 -3.71 -5.81
C ILE A 71 -25.10 -5.20 -5.71
N GLU A 72 -26.28 -5.61 -6.10
CA GLU A 72 -26.64 -7.02 -6.27
C GLU A 72 -26.38 -7.41 -7.72
N VAL A 73 -25.44 -8.29 -7.96
CA VAL A 73 -25.04 -8.79 -9.27
C VAL A 73 -25.37 -10.26 -9.41
N GLU A 74 -25.63 -10.69 -10.64
CA GLU A 74 -25.85 -12.08 -10.99
C GLU A 74 -24.59 -12.63 -11.66
N LEU A 75 -23.93 -13.63 -11.03
CA LEU A 75 -22.70 -14.25 -11.51
C LEU A 75 -22.97 -15.68 -11.96
N ALA A 76 -22.29 -16.10 -13.02
CA ALA A 76 -22.39 -17.46 -13.52
C ALA A 76 -21.59 -18.43 -12.65
N LYS A 77 -22.13 -19.58 -12.36
CA LYS A 77 -21.45 -20.72 -11.79
C LYS A 77 -21.21 -21.75 -12.87
N THR A 78 -19.97 -22.15 -13.02
CA THR A 78 -19.50 -23.04 -14.09
C THR A 78 -18.96 -24.32 -13.51
N ARG A 79 -18.78 -25.34 -14.34
CA ARG A 79 -18.05 -26.56 -14.00
C ARG A 79 -16.81 -26.64 -14.89
N ASP A 80 -15.68 -26.93 -14.27
CA ASP A 80 -14.47 -27.28 -15.01
C ASP A 80 -14.54 -28.74 -15.54
N LYS A 81 -13.49 -29.12 -16.26
CA LYS A 81 -13.39 -30.49 -16.83
C LYS A 81 -13.29 -31.59 -15.75
N GLU A 82 -12.88 -31.20 -14.53
CA GLU A 82 -12.77 -32.11 -13.37
C GLU A 82 -14.02 -32.12 -12.50
N GLY A 83 -15.09 -31.41 -12.93
CA GLY A 83 -16.37 -31.35 -12.23
C GLY A 83 -16.41 -30.35 -11.05
N ARG A 84 -15.36 -29.58 -10.81
CA ARG A 84 -15.31 -28.57 -9.76
C ARG A 84 -16.20 -27.38 -10.15
N ARG A 85 -16.90 -26.87 -9.18
CA ARG A 85 -17.77 -25.70 -9.37
C ARG A 85 -17.01 -24.43 -9.12
N LEU A 86 -16.91 -23.58 -10.14
CA LEU A 86 -16.24 -22.29 -10.10
C LEU A 86 -17.26 -21.16 -10.32
N ILE A 87 -17.00 -19.99 -9.75
CA ILE A 87 -17.77 -18.78 -10.04
C ILE A 87 -16.96 -17.96 -11.03
N GLU A 88 -17.62 -17.41 -12.05
CA GLU A 88 -16.94 -16.55 -13.02
C GLU A 88 -16.16 -15.43 -12.35
N GLU A 89 -14.97 -15.18 -12.82
CA GLU A 89 -14.18 -14.03 -12.46
C GLU A 89 -14.55 -12.84 -13.33
N THR A 90 -14.70 -11.69 -12.71
CA THR A 90 -15.06 -10.46 -13.39
C THR A 90 -14.16 -9.33 -12.93
N GLU A 91 -13.83 -8.41 -13.82
CA GLU A 91 -12.93 -7.28 -13.53
C GLU A 91 -13.47 -6.34 -12.45
N TYR A 92 -14.79 -6.33 -12.23
CA TYR A 92 -15.42 -5.42 -11.28
C TYR A 92 -15.60 -6.01 -9.88
N VAL A 93 -15.43 -7.32 -9.69
CA VAL A 93 -15.51 -7.96 -8.37
C VAL A 93 -14.11 -8.08 -7.79
N ALA A 94 -13.87 -7.46 -6.65
CA ALA A 94 -12.60 -7.59 -5.96
C ALA A 94 -12.42 -9.01 -5.38
N LYS A 95 -11.18 -9.41 -5.19
CA LYS A 95 -10.82 -10.68 -4.53
C LYS A 95 -11.52 -10.81 -3.18
N GLY A 96 -12.13 -11.96 -2.92
CA GLY A 96 -12.99 -12.18 -1.75
C GLY A 96 -14.48 -11.89 -1.97
N GLY A 97 -14.88 -11.27 -3.11
CA GLY A 97 -16.26 -11.19 -3.58
C GLY A 97 -17.24 -10.40 -2.72
N ARG A 98 -16.76 -9.44 -1.91
CA ARG A 98 -17.60 -8.58 -1.04
C ARG A 98 -17.64 -7.14 -1.49
N TYR A 99 -16.69 -6.71 -2.28
CA TYR A 99 -16.47 -5.33 -2.69
C TYR A 99 -16.28 -5.24 -4.19
N THR A 100 -16.61 -4.08 -4.76
CA THR A 100 -16.25 -3.82 -6.15
C THR A 100 -14.77 -3.43 -6.24
N ALA A 101 -14.13 -3.74 -7.37
CA ALA A 101 -12.73 -3.37 -7.60
C ALA A 101 -12.52 -1.85 -7.51
N ARG A 102 -13.47 -1.05 -8.03
CA ARG A 102 -13.41 0.41 -7.96
C ARG A 102 -13.53 0.94 -6.52
N PHE A 103 -14.31 0.27 -5.66
CA PHE A 103 -14.38 0.65 -4.24
C PHE A 103 -13.08 0.31 -3.50
N CYS A 104 -12.46 -0.82 -3.80
CA CYS A 104 -11.13 -1.16 -3.25
C CYS A 104 -10.07 -0.14 -3.68
N LYS A 105 -10.07 0.27 -4.96
CA LYS A 105 -9.20 1.34 -5.47
C LYS A 105 -9.43 2.67 -4.74
N PHE A 106 -10.68 3.03 -4.50
CA PHE A 106 -11.04 4.25 -3.77
C PHE A 106 -10.54 4.20 -2.32
N ILE A 107 -10.76 3.08 -1.60
CA ILE A 107 -10.25 2.88 -0.23
C ILE A 107 -8.73 3.04 -0.18
N SER A 108 -8.00 2.39 -1.09
CA SER A 108 -6.54 2.50 -1.15
C SER A 108 -6.08 3.93 -1.48
N GLY A 109 -6.84 4.64 -2.35
CA GLY A 109 -6.61 6.06 -2.61
C GLY A 109 -6.73 6.93 -1.36
N LEU A 110 -7.75 6.70 -0.53
CA LEU A 110 -7.91 7.41 0.75
C LEU A 110 -6.77 7.08 1.73
N CYS A 111 -6.31 5.82 1.80
CA CYS A 111 -5.22 5.40 2.68
C CYS A 111 -3.88 6.09 2.37
N ARG A 112 -3.71 6.68 1.19
CA ARG A 112 -2.53 7.52 0.86
C ARG A 112 -2.49 8.85 1.62
N HIS A 113 -3.66 9.36 2.02
CA HIS A 113 -3.80 10.70 2.61
C HIS A 113 -4.35 10.67 4.04
N MET A 114 -4.92 9.55 4.47
CA MET A 114 -5.54 9.37 5.77
C MET A 114 -5.03 8.08 6.43
N SER A 115 -5.04 8.05 7.78
CA SER A 115 -4.75 6.81 8.49
C SER A 115 -5.85 5.76 8.22
N ILE A 116 -5.50 4.47 8.25
CA ILE A 116 -6.45 3.36 8.09
C ILE A 116 -7.63 3.48 9.07
N HIS A 117 -7.37 3.96 10.29
CA HIS A 117 -8.41 4.20 11.30
C HIS A 117 -9.38 5.30 10.86
N ALA A 118 -8.87 6.42 10.35
CA ALA A 118 -9.72 7.52 9.86
C ALA A 118 -10.56 7.10 8.66
N VAL A 119 -9.99 6.34 7.71
CA VAL A 119 -10.75 5.76 6.58
C VAL A 119 -11.83 4.80 7.07
N SER A 120 -11.51 3.95 8.06
CA SER A 120 -12.44 3.01 8.69
C SER A 120 -13.65 3.74 9.28
N GLN A 121 -13.43 4.80 10.05
CA GLN A 121 -14.49 5.62 10.63
C GLN A 121 -15.32 6.35 9.55
N HIS A 122 -14.64 6.94 8.57
CA HIS A 122 -15.30 7.70 7.49
C HIS A 122 -16.25 6.83 6.66
N LEU A 123 -15.86 5.59 6.37
CA LEU A 123 -16.64 4.66 5.53
C LEU A 123 -17.54 3.71 6.33
N GLY A 124 -17.45 3.69 7.66
CA GLY A 124 -18.18 2.74 8.50
C GLY A 124 -17.75 1.28 8.31
N ILE A 125 -16.50 1.04 7.89
CA ILE A 125 -15.95 -0.29 7.63
C ILE A 125 -14.92 -0.62 8.72
N ARG A 126 -14.84 -1.88 9.15
CA ARG A 126 -13.85 -2.31 10.15
C ARG A 126 -12.44 -1.98 9.68
N TRP A 127 -11.59 -1.42 10.55
CA TRP A 127 -10.23 -1.02 10.23
C TRP A 127 -9.39 -2.15 9.63
N GLU A 128 -9.58 -3.37 10.11
CA GLU A 128 -8.90 -4.57 9.62
C GLU A 128 -9.30 -4.90 8.18
N THR A 129 -10.55 -4.66 7.83
CA THR A 129 -11.05 -4.80 6.46
C THR A 129 -10.41 -3.76 5.54
N VAL A 130 -10.36 -2.49 5.96
CA VAL A 130 -9.68 -1.41 5.22
C VAL A 130 -8.21 -1.77 5.00
N LYS A 131 -7.50 -2.19 6.06
CA LYS A 131 -6.10 -2.63 6.00
C LYS A 131 -5.88 -3.77 5.01
N ASN A 132 -6.77 -4.76 4.99
CA ASN A 132 -6.64 -5.91 4.09
C ASN A 132 -6.94 -5.54 2.63
N ILE A 133 -7.94 -4.69 2.39
CA ILE A 133 -8.24 -4.15 1.06
C ILE A 133 -7.06 -3.36 0.52
N ASP A 134 -6.52 -2.44 1.31
CA ASP A 134 -5.38 -1.61 0.91
C ASP A 134 -4.14 -2.46 0.62
N ARG A 135 -3.83 -3.42 1.50
CA ARG A 135 -2.72 -4.36 1.30
C ARG A 135 -2.86 -5.16 0.00
N GLU A 136 -4.04 -5.71 -0.27
CA GLU A 136 -4.26 -6.52 -1.46
C GLU A 136 -4.23 -5.67 -2.73
N TYR A 137 -4.79 -4.46 -2.67
CA TYR A 137 -4.72 -3.50 -3.77
C TYR A 137 -3.27 -3.09 -4.08
N LEU A 138 -2.48 -2.76 -3.05
CA LEU A 138 -1.07 -2.43 -3.20
C LEU A 138 -0.28 -3.59 -3.80
N ARG A 139 -0.48 -4.83 -3.31
CA ARG A 139 0.17 -6.02 -3.87
C ARG A 139 -0.12 -6.25 -5.35
N SER A 140 -1.34 -5.95 -5.79
CA SER A 140 -1.74 -6.13 -7.18
C SER A 140 -1.35 -4.95 -8.09
N SER A 141 -1.14 -3.77 -7.52
CA SER A 141 -0.94 -2.52 -8.28
C SER A 141 0.49 -2.02 -8.27
N LEU A 142 1.28 -2.38 -7.24
CA LEU A 142 2.69 -2.02 -7.21
C LEU A 142 3.46 -2.96 -8.14
N PRO A 143 4.27 -2.41 -9.05
CA PRO A 143 5.19 -3.24 -9.83
C PRO A 143 6.14 -3.97 -8.87
N ALA A 144 6.52 -5.18 -9.22
CA ALA A 144 7.66 -5.84 -8.60
C ALA A 144 8.87 -4.90 -8.69
N LEU A 145 9.77 -4.96 -7.68
CA LEU A 145 11.04 -4.23 -7.74
C LEU A 145 11.71 -4.58 -9.08
N ASP A 146 11.89 -3.55 -9.91
CA ASP A 146 12.46 -3.71 -11.24
C ASP A 146 13.98 -3.81 -11.10
N PRO A 147 14.61 -4.94 -11.43
CA PRO A 147 16.06 -5.08 -11.37
C PRO A 147 16.80 -4.04 -12.23
N GLU A 148 16.18 -3.57 -13.32
CA GLU A 148 16.80 -2.56 -14.18
C GLU A 148 16.95 -1.20 -13.47
N LYS A 149 16.08 -0.89 -12.51
CA LYS A 149 16.21 0.32 -11.69
C LYS A 149 17.40 0.31 -10.74
N LEU A 150 18.00 -0.85 -10.53
CA LEU A 150 19.23 -0.98 -9.74
C LEU A 150 20.49 -0.64 -10.55
N ASN A 151 20.41 -0.58 -11.86
CA ASN A 151 21.61 -0.49 -12.73
C ASN A 151 22.20 0.93 -12.86
N ASN A 152 21.48 2.00 -12.52
CA ASN A 152 21.93 3.38 -12.76
C ASN A 152 21.83 4.25 -11.50
N LEU A 153 22.17 3.69 -10.35
CA LEU A 153 22.11 4.41 -9.07
C LEU A 153 23.29 5.38 -8.94
N VAL A 154 22.99 6.66 -8.74
CA VAL A 154 24.00 7.72 -8.57
C VAL A 154 23.97 8.27 -7.15
N HIS A 155 22.80 8.55 -6.61
CA HIS A 155 22.61 9.05 -5.25
C HIS A 155 21.54 8.20 -4.58
N ILE A 156 21.88 7.57 -3.46
CA ILE A 156 20.95 6.74 -2.71
C ILE A 156 20.71 7.32 -1.32
N GLY A 157 19.51 7.13 -0.80
CA GLY A 157 19.12 7.42 0.57
C GLY A 157 18.89 6.13 1.34
N VAL A 158 19.41 6.05 2.57
CA VAL A 158 19.18 4.93 3.48
C VAL A 158 18.52 5.45 4.74
N ASP A 159 17.40 4.84 5.15
CA ASP A 159 16.64 5.23 6.33
C ASP A 159 16.09 4.03 7.08
N GLU A 160 15.69 4.23 8.35
CA GLU A 160 15.07 3.23 9.20
C GLU A 160 13.58 3.54 9.40
N VAL A 161 12.73 2.59 9.06
CA VAL A 161 11.28 2.69 9.30
C VAL A 161 10.88 1.74 10.41
N ALA A 162 10.30 2.27 11.49
CA ALA A 162 9.72 1.45 12.55
C ALA A 162 8.43 0.78 12.07
N ARG A 163 8.41 -0.55 11.98
CA ARG A 163 7.24 -1.33 11.59
C ARG A 163 6.26 -1.52 12.75
N ALA A 164 6.79 -1.72 13.96
CA ALA A 164 5.98 -1.93 15.16
C ALA A 164 6.68 -1.40 16.41
N LYS A 165 5.93 -1.28 17.50
CA LYS A 165 6.51 -1.02 18.82
C LYS A 165 7.48 -2.14 19.20
N ARG A 166 8.53 -1.84 19.98
CA ARG A 166 9.56 -2.79 20.49
C ARG A 166 10.63 -3.19 19.47
N HIS A 167 11.25 -2.21 18.80
CA HIS A 167 12.48 -2.41 18.00
C HIS A 167 12.33 -3.28 16.74
N ASP A 168 11.13 -3.31 16.17
CA ASP A 168 10.90 -3.93 14.85
C ASP A 168 11.11 -2.86 13.77
N TYR A 169 12.29 -2.87 13.13
CA TYR A 169 12.71 -1.90 12.14
C TYR A 169 12.89 -2.55 10.77
N MET A 170 12.72 -1.76 9.75
CA MET A 170 13.06 -2.09 8.37
C MET A 170 14.08 -1.08 7.87
N THR A 171 15.12 -1.55 7.19
CA THR A 171 16.01 -0.70 6.41
C THR A 171 15.38 -0.48 5.05
N VAL A 172 15.33 0.77 4.62
CA VAL A 172 14.78 1.17 3.33
C VAL A 172 15.86 1.90 2.53
N VAL A 173 15.92 1.63 1.24
CA VAL A 173 16.85 2.29 0.32
C VAL A 173 16.07 2.96 -0.80
N TYR A 174 16.35 4.23 -1.04
CA TYR A 174 15.74 5.05 -2.07
C TYR A 174 16.77 5.48 -3.12
N ASP A 175 16.35 5.55 -4.36
CA ASP A 175 17.06 6.35 -5.36
C ASP A 175 16.64 7.82 -5.17
N LEU A 176 17.57 8.67 -4.80
CA LEU A 176 17.31 10.10 -4.54
C LEU A 176 17.12 10.92 -5.82
N VAL A 177 17.51 10.39 -6.98
CA VAL A 177 17.30 11.05 -8.28
C VAL A 177 15.86 10.89 -8.73
N SER A 178 15.33 9.67 -8.67
CA SER A 178 13.95 9.37 -9.09
C SER A 178 12.93 9.51 -7.95
N GLY A 179 13.38 9.49 -6.68
CA GLY A 179 12.52 9.45 -5.49
C GLY A 179 11.86 8.09 -5.26
N HIS A 180 12.26 7.05 -5.97
CA HIS A 180 11.66 5.74 -5.83
C HIS A 180 12.32 4.91 -4.72
N LEU A 181 11.48 4.17 -3.98
CA LEU A 181 11.94 3.11 -3.11
C LEU A 181 12.48 1.97 -3.97
N ILE A 182 13.74 1.57 -3.74
CA ILE A 182 14.43 0.55 -4.55
C ILE A 182 14.70 -0.75 -3.78
N TRP A 183 14.73 -0.69 -2.45
CA TRP A 183 14.93 -1.89 -1.64
C TRP A 183 14.41 -1.72 -0.22
N VAL A 184 13.93 -2.82 0.37
CA VAL A 184 13.42 -2.89 1.75
C VAL A 184 13.77 -4.24 2.34
N GLU A 185 14.35 -4.26 3.54
CA GLU A 185 14.64 -5.49 4.26
C GLU A 185 14.42 -5.30 5.76
N HIS A 186 14.13 -6.40 6.44
CA HIS A 186 13.89 -6.41 7.89
C HIS A 186 15.20 -6.28 8.66
N GLY A 187 15.22 -5.38 9.63
CA GLY A 187 16.39 -5.12 10.50
C GLY A 187 16.98 -3.73 10.30
N ARG A 188 17.99 -3.40 11.12
CA ARG A 188 18.72 -2.10 11.13
C ARG A 188 20.21 -2.26 11.34
N LYS A 189 20.74 -3.45 11.15
CA LYS A 189 22.18 -3.73 11.33
C LYS A 189 22.94 -3.47 10.04
N ALA A 190 24.26 -3.30 10.17
CA ALA A 190 25.16 -3.13 9.02
C ALA A 190 25.03 -4.27 8.00
N GLU A 191 24.86 -5.51 8.48
CA GLU A 191 24.74 -6.70 7.64
C GLU A 191 23.53 -6.62 6.69
N VAL A 192 22.43 -5.99 7.15
CA VAL A 192 21.22 -5.80 6.33
C VAL A 192 21.53 -4.90 5.14
N LEU A 193 22.22 -3.79 5.35
CA LEU A 193 22.61 -2.89 4.26
C LEU A 193 23.70 -3.51 3.38
N ILE A 194 24.61 -4.30 3.93
CA ILE A 194 25.60 -5.05 3.16
C ILE A 194 24.91 -6.01 2.20
N SER A 195 23.87 -6.73 2.62
CA SER A 195 23.13 -7.67 1.76
C SER A 195 22.44 -6.98 0.57
N PHE A 196 22.08 -5.70 0.70
CA PHE A 196 21.64 -4.89 -0.44
C PHE A 196 22.79 -4.62 -1.42
N PHE A 197 23.94 -4.17 -0.94
CA PHE A 197 25.09 -3.88 -1.81
C PHE A 197 25.63 -5.13 -2.50
N GLU A 198 25.54 -6.31 -1.89
CA GLU A 198 25.94 -7.58 -2.51
C GLU A 198 25.07 -7.96 -3.72
N GLN A 199 23.85 -7.45 -3.79
CA GLN A 199 22.95 -7.66 -4.94
C GLN A 199 23.28 -6.73 -6.13
N LEU A 200 24.08 -5.68 -5.92
CA LEU A 200 24.45 -4.74 -6.96
C LEU A 200 25.69 -5.22 -7.73
N SER A 201 25.71 -4.96 -9.04
CA SER A 201 26.89 -5.17 -9.85
C SER A 201 28.04 -4.22 -9.43
N GLU A 202 29.29 -4.61 -9.68
CA GLU A 202 30.44 -3.75 -9.39
C GLU A 202 30.39 -2.43 -10.19
N GLU A 203 29.80 -2.46 -11.38
CA GLU A 203 29.57 -1.28 -12.21
C GLU A 203 28.60 -0.32 -11.50
N THR A 204 27.49 -0.82 -11.00
CA THR A 204 26.51 -0.02 -10.24
C THR A 204 27.14 0.55 -8.97
N LYS A 205 27.88 -0.26 -8.21
CA LYS A 205 28.57 0.20 -6.99
C LYS A 205 29.54 1.35 -7.28
N SER A 206 30.31 1.23 -8.35
CA SER A 206 31.24 2.29 -8.78
C SER A 206 30.55 3.55 -9.28
N GLY A 207 29.32 3.44 -9.75
CA GLY A 207 28.48 4.56 -10.20
C GLY A 207 27.86 5.37 -9.06
N ILE A 208 27.76 4.81 -7.85
CA ILE A 208 27.18 5.49 -6.69
C ILE A 208 28.17 6.54 -6.16
N LYS A 209 27.78 7.81 -6.26
CA LYS A 209 28.60 8.96 -5.86
C LYS A 209 28.38 9.36 -4.41
N ALA A 210 27.12 9.28 -3.92
CA ALA A 210 26.81 9.67 -2.56
C ALA A 210 25.70 8.81 -1.96
N VAL A 211 25.82 8.60 -0.64
CA VAL A 211 24.84 7.90 0.18
C VAL A 211 24.37 8.83 1.30
N SER A 212 23.10 9.21 1.26
CA SER A 212 22.46 9.99 2.33
C SER A 212 21.91 9.05 3.39
N MET A 213 22.22 9.31 4.67
CA MET A 213 21.77 8.48 5.79
C MET A 213 21.68 9.25 7.09
N ASP A 214 21.09 8.63 8.12
CA ASP A 214 21.21 9.07 9.50
C ASP A 214 22.66 8.90 10.01
N MET A 215 22.99 9.58 11.08
CA MET A 215 24.32 9.56 11.72
C MET A 215 24.67 8.21 12.39
N GLY A 216 23.88 7.16 12.18
CA GLY A 216 24.08 5.82 12.74
C GLY A 216 25.40 5.17 12.30
N GLN A 217 26.23 4.72 13.25
CA GLN A 217 27.55 4.14 12.96
C GLN A 217 27.49 2.84 12.16
N SER A 218 26.42 2.05 12.32
CA SER A 218 26.26 0.76 11.64
C SER A 218 26.19 0.90 10.11
N TYR A 219 25.40 1.84 9.61
CA TYR A 219 25.29 2.07 8.16
C TYR A 219 26.55 2.73 7.58
N GLN A 220 27.18 3.62 8.33
CA GLN A 220 28.44 4.22 7.90
C GLN A 220 29.51 3.15 7.66
N SER A 221 29.62 2.16 8.56
CA SER A 221 30.60 1.06 8.41
C SER A 221 30.29 0.20 7.17
N ALA A 222 29.02 -0.07 6.91
CA ALA A 222 28.59 -0.82 5.72
C ALA A 222 28.93 -0.07 4.42
N VAL A 223 28.62 1.23 4.35
CA VAL A 223 28.92 2.06 3.18
C VAL A 223 30.41 2.17 2.93
N ARG A 224 31.21 2.49 3.95
CA ARG A 224 32.69 2.57 3.80
C ARG A 224 33.31 1.27 3.34
N LYS A 225 32.76 0.13 3.75
CA LYS A 225 33.23 -1.19 3.34
C LYS A 225 32.88 -1.53 1.90
N MET A 226 31.63 -1.24 1.49
CA MET A 226 31.07 -1.69 0.21
C MET A 226 31.19 -0.66 -0.91
N LEU A 227 31.24 0.63 -0.55
CA LEU A 227 31.27 1.77 -1.46
C LEU A 227 32.39 2.75 -1.02
N PRO A 228 33.67 2.37 -1.09
CA PRO A 228 34.77 3.18 -0.57
C PRO A 228 34.92 4.55 -1.24
N ASN A 229 34.45 4.70 -2.47
CA ASN A 229 34.53 5.93 -3.25
C ASN A 229 33.31 6.83 -3.14
N ALA A 230 32.24 6.40 -2.42
CA ALA A 230 31.02 7.18 -2.28
C ALA A 230 31.11 8.13 -1.07
N ASP A 231 30.63 9.36 -1.26
CA ASP A 231 30.52 10.34 -0.17
C ASP A 231 29.36 9.95 0.77
N ILE A 232 29.60 10.04 2.08
CA ILE A 232 28.53 9.89 3.07
C ILE A 232 27.98 11.28 3.40
N VAL A 233 26.69 11.48 3.15
CA VAL A 233 25.96 12.71 3.44
C VAL A 233 24.97 12.45 4.58
N PHE A 234 25.07 13.22 5.65
CA PHE A 234 24.13 13.10 6.76
C PHE A 234 22.85 13.89 6.50
N ASP A 235 21.70 13.27 6.79
CA ASP A 235 20.40 13.92 6.70
C ASP A 235 20.37 15.17 7.60
N ARG A 236 20.08 16.31 6.99
CA ARG A 236 19.98 17.61 7.66
C ARG A 236 19.03 17.60 8.85
N PHE A 237 17.91 16.89 8.74
CA PHE A 237 16.91 16.81 9.82
C PHE A 237 17.53 16.17 11.07
N HIS A 238 18.21 15.03 10.93
CA HIS A 238 18.87 14.33 12.02
C HIS A 238 20.02 15.13 12.62
N VAL A 239 20.80 15.84 11.79
CA VAL A 239 21.84 16.75 12.26
C VAL A 239 21.26 17.85 13.13
N MET A 240 20.19 18.53 12.67
CA MET A 240 19.54 19.59 13.42
C MET A 240 18.85 19.09 14.69
N GLN A 241 18.23 17.93 14.65
CA GLN A 241 17.63 17.29 15.82
C GLN A 241 18.67 17.00 16.91
N ASN A 242 19.80 16.43 16.55
CA ASN A 242 20.91 16.16 17.48
C ASN A 242 21.48 17.46 18.06
N TYR A 243 21.63 18.50 17.25
CA TYR A 243 22.06 19.81 17.71
C TYR A 243 21.08 20.41 18.75
N CYS A 244 19.78 20.37 18.51
CA CYS A 244 18.77 20.82 19.46
C CYS A 244 18.80 20.03 20.78
N ILE A 245 19.03 18.70 20.72
CA ILE A 245 19.18 17.87 21.92
C ILE A 245 20.40 18.29 22.74
N LEU A 246 21.51 18.55 22.08
CA LEU A 246 22.75 18.99 22.76
C LEU A 246 22.59 20.36 23.44
N ILE A 247 21.91 21.32 22.79
CA ILE A 247 21.58 22.62 23.39
C ILE A 247 20.74 22.42 24.64
N LYS A 248 19.62 21.68 24.55
CA LYS A 248 18.77 21.42 25.71
C LYS A 248 19.52 20.79 26.89
N LYS A 249 20.35 19.79 26.62
CA LYS A 249 21.19 19.18 27.66
C LYS A 249 22.17 20.19 28.31
N ARG A 250 22.72 21.08 27.51
CA ARG A 250 23.62 22.13 28.02
C ARG A 250 22.89 23.15 28.91
N GLU A 251 21.68 23.57 28.48
CA GLU A 251 20.82 24.46 29.26
C GLU A 251 20.42 23.84 30.60
N GLN A 252 19.99 22.56 30.59
CA GLN A 252 19.67 21.82 31.81
C GLN A 252 20.86 21.77 32.78
N LYS A 253 22.06 21.47 32.29
CA LYS A 253 23.28 21.41 33.11
C LYS A 253 23.64 22.79 33.70
N LEU A 254 23.47 23.85 32.95
CA LEU A 254 23.69 25.24 33.46
C LEU A 254 22.65 25.61 34.53
N LEU A 255 21.41 25.24 34.38
CA LEU A 255 20.36 25.44 35.38
C LEU A 255 20.67 24.67 36.69
N GLU A 256 21.07 23.42 36.59
CA GLU A 256 21.47 22.59 37.75
C GLU A 256 22.68 23.21 38.47
N MET A 257 23.67 23.70 37.77
CA MET A 257 24.83 24.37 38.35
C MET A 257 24.42 25.70 39.05
N ALA A 258 23.53 26.48 38.44
CA ALA A 258 23.04 27.71 39.06
C ALA A 258 22.22 27.47 40.33
N LEU A 259 21.42 26.39 40.36
CA LEU A 259 20.62 26.00 41.53
C LEU A 259 21.48 25.44 42.65
N THR A 260 22.55 24.72 42.35
CA THR A 260 23.49 24.19 43.34
C THR A 260 24.36 25.30 43.96
N THR A 261 24.68 26.35 43.21
CA THR A 261 25.41 27.52 43.73
C THR A 261 24.55 28.33 44.69
N LYS A 262 23.24 28.47 44.43
CA LYS A 262 22.29 29.15 45.34
C LYS A 262 22.02 28.43 46.67
N LYS A 263 22.29 27.13 46.77
CA LYS A 263 22.11 26.33 47.99
C LYS A 263 23.35 26.37 48.90
N LYS A 264 24.45 26.96 48.46
CA LYS A 264 25.69 27.07 49.23
C LYS A 264 25.97 28.48 49.81
N CYS A 265 25.11 29.43 49.52
CA CYS A 265 25.00 30.74 50.19
C CYS A 265 23.79 30.72 51.13
#